data_900e184ebc2260e7479e81f442218304
#
_entry.id   900e184ebc2260e7479e81f442218304
#
_cell.length_a   1.000
_cell.length_b   1.000
_cell.length_c   1.000
_cell.angle_alpha   90.00
_cell.angle_beta   90.00
_cell.angle_gamma   90.00
#
_symmetry.space_group_name_H-M   'P 1'
#
loop_
_entity.id
_entity.type
_entity.pdbx_description
1 polymer ?
#
loop_
_entity_poly.entity_id
_entity_poly.type
_entity_poly.pdbx_seq_one_letter_code
_entity_poly.pdbx_strand_id
1 'polypeptide(L)'
;VIKAVYQVSKIMTPEQRFQAILAQSKQHDEEKSQRSKLENNLIVLSHELKELAERIEEQVTDLIFAEMDHFLESQGWNSEFINTRNKRYTLNEKNIYLSALKPAIGKFLFVIKHDLFESTEHQVEACFKDSTTLSHFKTAMQGGNFKNDIPIKALEEWLKGLQLTLQKLKAESNNLQADGLTYEVIKVGQIHHKRLPNFIEAFLSILEHR
;
A
#
# COMPACT_ATOMS: atom_id res chain seq x y z
N VAL A 1 4.59 42.60 5.23
CA VAL A 1 3.83 42.34 6.46
C VAL A 1 4.37 43.18 7.62
N ILE A 2 5.69 43.28 7.83
CA ILE A 2 6.30 44.04 8.95
C ILE A 2 6.05 45.59 8.84
N LYS A 3 6.02 46.14 7.63
CA LYS A 3 5.77 47.62 7.42
C LYS A 3 4.32 48.03 7.74
N ALA A 4 3.33 47.17 7.50
CA ALA A 4 1.92 47.47 7.80
C ALA A 4 1.64 47.47 9.31
N VAL A 5 2.28 46.60 10.07
CA VAL A 5 2.15 46.51 11.55
C VAL A 5 2.74 47.79 12.21
N TYR A 6 3.82 48.37 11.67
CA TYR A 6 4.43 49.55 12.23
C TYR A 6 3.58 50.85 12.02
N GLN A 7 2.78 50.92 10.96
CA GLN A 7 1.91 52.11 10.71
C GLN A 7 0.66 52.11 11.60
N VAL A 8 0.09 50.92 11.92
CA VAL A 8 -1.09 50.82 12.80
C VAL A 8 -0.72 51.11 14.24
N SER A 9 0.52 50.82 14.67
CA SER A 9 0.97 51.02 16.06
C SER A 9 1.06 52.50 16.50
N LYS A 10 1.01 53.47 15.57
CA LYS A 10 1.11 54.92 15.90
C LYS A 10 -0.22 55.55 16.35
N ILE A 11 -1.36 54.86 16.19
CA ILE A 11 -2.69 55.43 16.45
C ILE A 11 -3.38 54.74 17.68
N MET A 12 -2.85 53.63 18.14
CA MET A 12 -3.46 52.87 19.27
C MET A 12 -2.95 53.31 20.63
N THR A 13 -3.85 53.37 21.62
CA THR A 13 -3.43 53.55 23.02
C THR A 13 -2.62 52.37 23.52
N PRO A 14 -1.83 52.55 24.62
CA PRO A 14 -1.08 51.41 25.23
C PRO A 14 -1.97 50.23 25.60
N GLU A 15 -3.18 50.47 26.09
CA GLU A 15 -4.17 49.44 26.42
C GLU A 15 -4.65 48.67 25.21
N GLN A 16 -4.94 49.39 24.11
CA GLN A 16 -5.34 48.76 22.85
C GLN A 16 -4.23 47.91 22.25
N ARG A 17 -2.95 48.35 22.37
CA ARG A 17 -1.79 47.53 21.92
C ARG A 17 -1.66 46.26 22.75
N PHE A 18 -1.81 46.38 24.05
CA PHE A 18 -1.74 45.23 24.96
C PHE A 18 -2.85 44.22 24.64
N GLN A 19 -4.09 44.65 24.45
CA GLN A 19 -5.21 43.78 24.05
C GLN A 19 -4.96 43.14 22.69
N ALA A 20 -4.39 43.85 21.70
CA ALA A 20 -4.02 43.26 20.43
C ALA A 20 -2.94 42.17 20.55
N ILE A 21 -1.94 42.37 21.42
CA ILE A 21 -0.91 41.37 21.71
C ILE A 21 -1.53 40.12 22.37
N LEU A 22 -2.41 40.32 23.34
CA LEU A 22 -3.12 39.21 23.99
C LEU A 22 -3.99 38.41 23.02
N ALA A 23 -4.71 39.12 22.11
CA ALA A 23 -5.50 38.47 21.06
C ALA A 23 -4.63 37.66 20.09
N GLN A 24 -3.47 38.18 19.67
CA GLN A 24 -2.51 37.47 18.84
C GLN A 24 -1.93 36.24 19.54
N SER A 25 -1.57 36.37 20.83
CA SER A 25 -1.09 35.23 21.62
C SER A 25 -2.13 34.12 21.70
N LYS A 26 -3.39 34.48 21.99
CA LYS A 26 -4.49 33.52 22.06
C LYS A 26 -4.73 32.83 20.72
N GLN A 27 -4.74 33.60 19.61
CA GLN A 27 -4.86 33.04 18.27
C GLN A 27 -3.72 32.08 17.95
N HIS A 28 -2.47 32.43 18.33
CA HIS A 28 -1.31 31.55 18.13
C HIS A 28 -1.45 30.22 18.92
N ASP A 29 -1.92 30.30 20.15
CA ASP A 29 -2.14 29.10 20.98
C ASP A 29 -3.27 28.21 20.40
N GLU A 30 -4.33 28.83 19.89
CA GLU A 30 -5.42 28.12 19.21
C GLU A 30 -4.92 27.43 17.92
N GLU A 31 -4.15 28.13 17.08
CA GLU A 31 -3.54 27.57 15.86
C GLU A 31 -2.59 26.41 16.18
N LYS A 32 -1.76 26.55 17.22
CA LYS A 32 -0.85 25.50 17.69
C LYS A 32 -1.63 24.26 18.17
N SER A 33 -2.71 24.48 18.92
CA SER A 33 -3.58 23.39 19.40
C SER A 33 -4.27 22.68 18.25
N GLN A 34 -4.81 23.43 17.27
CA GLN A 34 -5.44 22.87 16.07
C GLN A 34 -4.44 22.05 15.26
N ARG A 35 -3.24 22.59 15.03
CA ARG A 35 -2.16 21.90 14.33
C ARG A 35 -1.83 20.56 14.98
N SER A 36 -1.61 20.57 16.30
CA SER A 36 -1.28 19.35 17.06
C SER A 36 -2.36 18.29 16.93
N LYS A 37 -3.65 18.67 16.96
CA LYS A 37 -4.77 17.74 16.76
C LYS A 37 -4.77 17.14 15.35
N LEU A 38 -4.53 17.96 14.33
CA LEU A 38 -4.47 17.48 12.94
C LEU A 38 -3.29 16.52 12.72
N GLU A 39 -2.12 16.85 13.23
CA GLU A 39 -0.92 16.00 13.15
C GLU A 39 -1.15 14.65 13.82
N ASN A 40 -1.75 14.63 15.04
CA ASN A 40 -2.10 13.38 15.71
C ASN A 40 -3.11 12.55 14.91
N ASN A 41 -4.15 13.17 14.36
CA ASN A 41 -5.14 12.46 13.53
C ASN A 41 -4.49 11.87 12.28
N LEU A 42 -3.56 12.59 11.66
CA LEU A 42 -2.83 12.11 10.49
C LEU A 42 -1.93 10.91 10.83
N ILE A 43 -1.26 10.92 11.99
CA ILE A 43 -0.45 9.80 12.47
C ILE A 43 -1.33 8.57 12.67
N VAL A 44 -2.45 8.69 13.37
CA VAL A 44 -3.38 7.58 13.62
C VAL A 44 -3.90 7.01 12.30
N LEU A 45 -4.35 7.89 11.39
CA LEU A 45 -4.90 7.46 10.11
C LEU A 45 -3.85 6.80 9.21
N SER A 46 -2.60 7.29 9.24
CA SER A 46 -1.50 6.67 8.51
C SER A 46 -1.18 5.27 9.02
N HIS A 47 -1.29 5.05 10.33
CA HIS A 47 -1.12 3.73 10.94
C HIS A 47 -2.25 2.77 10.51
N GLU A 48 -3.52 3.21 10.59
CA GLU A 48 -4.66 2.42 10.12
C GLU A 48 -4.55 2.03 8.64
N LEU A 49 -4.08 2.95 7.81
CA LEU A 49 -3.86 2.69 6.38
C LEU A 49 -2.77 1.64 6.14
N LYS A 50 -1.68 1.71 6.92
CA LYS A 50 -0.60 0.73 6.83
C LYS A 50 -1.08 -0.66 7.25
N GLU A 51 -1.78 -0.77 8.38
CA GLU A 51 -2.35 -2.05 8.83
C GLU A 51 -3.35 -2.63 7.82
N LEU A 52 -4.15 -1.76 7.17
CA LEU A 52 -5.05 -2.20 6.11
C LEU A 52 -4.29 -2.70 4.89
N ALA A 53 -3.21 -2.02 4.48
CA ALA A 53 -2.36 -2.48 3.38
C ALA A 53 -1.71 -3.83 3.67
N GLU A 54 -1.24 -4.06 4.90
CA GLU A 54 -0.69 -5.36 5.33
C GLU A 54 -1.76 -6.47 5.28
N ARG A 55 -2.99 -6.20 5.72
CA ARG A 55 -4.11 -7.16 5.60
C ARG A 55 -4.47 -7.47 4.15
N ILE A 56 -4.48 -6.47 3.27
CA ILE A 56 -4.70 -6.68 1.84
C ILE A 56 -3.59 -7.56 1.24
N GLU A 57 -2.33 -7.37 1.65
CA GLU A 57 -1.22 -8.23 1.24
C GLU A 57 -1.44 -9.69 1.65
N GLU A 58 -1.87 -9.92 2.88
CA GLU A 58 -2.21 -11.27 3.37
C GLU A 58 -3.36 -11.89 2.56
N GLN A 59 -4.43 -11.13 2.34
CA GLN A 59 -5.57 -11.58 1.53
C GLN A 59 -5.17 -11.94 0.09
N VAL A 60 -4.33 -11.14 -0.56
CA VAL A 60 -3.82 -11.44 -1.91
C VAL A 60 -2.96 -12.71 -1.89
N THR A 61 -2.14 -12.89 -0.86
CA THR A 61 -1.32 -14.08 -0.70
C THR A 61 -2.18 -15.33 -0.57
N ASP A 62 -3.21 -15.28 0.28
CA ASP A 62 -4.14 -16.39 0.50
C ASP A 62 -4.93 -16.72 -0.76
N LEU A 63 -5.40 -15.72 -1.52
CA LEU A 63 -6.09 -15.91 -2.79
C LEU A 63 -5.20 -16.64 -3.81
N ILE A 64 -3.95 -16.24 -3.94
CA ILE A 64 -3.02 -16.85 -4.89
C ILE A 64 -2.65 -18.27 -4.47
N PHE A 65 -2.44 -18.51 -3.16
CA PHE A 65 -2.20 -19.85 -2.66
C PHE A 65 -3.42 -20.76 -2.89
N ALA A 66 -4.63 -20.27 -2.64
CA ALA A 66 -5.86 -21.03 -2.88
C ALA A 66 -6.06 -21.35 -4.38
N GLU A 67 -5.76 -20.41 -5.28
CA GLU A 67 -5.82 -20.63 -6.73
C GLU A 67 -4.83 -21.71 -7.17
N MET A 68 -3.59 -21.67 -6.67
CA MET A 68 -2.56 -22.69 -6.94
C MET A 68 -2.91 -24.04 -6.34
N ASP A 69 -3.45 -24.08 -5.13
CA ASP A 69 -3.93 -25.33 -4.49
C ASP A 69 -4.97 -26.00 -5.36
N HIS A 70 -6.04 -25.25 -5.68
CA HIS A 70 -7.13 -25.78 -6.50
C HIS A 70 -6.63 -26.34 -7.83
N PHE A 71 -5.73 -25.61 -8.50
CA PHE A 71 -5.17 -26.03 -9.77
C PHE A 71 -4.29 -27.29 -9.61
N LEU A 72 -3.28 -27.26 -8.74
CA LEU A 72 -2.29 -28.32 -8.63
C LEU A 72 -2.87 -29.58 -7.97
N GLU A 73 -3.74 -29.46 -6.97
CA GLU A 73 -4.41 -30.60 -6.35
C GLU A 73 -5.34 -31.30 -7.35
N SER A 74 -6.00 -30.55 -8.27
CA SER A 74 -6.77 -31.15 -9.36
C SER A 74 -5.92 -32.00 -10.32
N GLN A 75 -4.61 -31.73 -10.37
CA GLN A 75 -3.62 -32.49 -11.14
C GLN A 75 -2.91 -33.58 -10.32
N GLY A 76 -3.36 -33.84 -9.09
CA GLY A 76 -2.83 -34.89 -8.22
C GLY A 76 -1.61 -34.50 -7.38
N TRP A 77 -1.26 -33.21 -7.33
CA TRP A 77 -0.18 -32.70 -6.46
C TRP A 77 -0.64 -32.63 -5.00
N ASN A 78 0.27 -32.92 -4.08
CA ASN A 78 0.06 -32.69 -2.66
C ASN A 78 0.64 -31.35 -2.27
N SER A 79 -0.11 -30.57 -1.46
CA SER A 79 0.32 -29.27 -0.97
C SER A 79 0.67 -29.30 0.52
N GLU A 80 1.69 -28.55 0.93
CA GLU A 80 2.02 -28.32 2.33
C GLU A 80 2.55 -26.92 2.57
N PHE A 81 2.17 -26.30 3.69
CA PHE A 81 2.77 -25.05 4.13
C PHE A 81 4.13 -25.31 4.78
N ILE A 82 5.18 -24.66 4.30
CA ILE A 82 6.47 -24.55 5.00
C ILE A 82 6.37 -23.48 6.09
N ASN A 83 5.70 -22.37 5.78
CA ASN A 83 5.30 -21.31 6.70
C ASN A 83 4.20 -20.46 6.05
N THR A 84 3.75 -19.37 6.69
CA THR A 84 2.65 -18.52 6.21
C THR A 84 2.88 -17.86 4.84
N ARG A 85 4.12 -17.78 4.38
CA ARG A 85 4.50 -17.15 3.10
C ARG A 85 5.11 -18.13 2.10
N ASN A 86 5.27 -19.41 2.45
CA ASN A 86 5.93 -20.39 1.61
C ASN A 86 5.15 -21.68 1.60
N LYS A 87 4.87 -22.17 0.41
CA LYS A 87 4.15 -23.42 0.17
C LYS A 87 4.95 -24.32 -0.75
N ARG A 88 4.87 -25.62 -0.52
CA ARG A 88 5.47 -26.65 -1.37
C ARG A 88 4.39 -27.56 -1.93
N TYR A 89 4.52 -27.86 -3.22
CA TYR A 89 3.69 -28.85 -3.91
C TYR A 89 4.58 -29.99 -4.39
N THR A 90 4.13 -31.22 -4.20
CA THR A 90 4.91 -32.44 -4.51
C THR A 90 4.12 -33.43 -5.34
N LEU A 91 4.74 -33.97 -6.38
CA LEU A 91 4.22 -35.08 -7.19
C LEU A 91 5.38 -35.93 -7.72
N ASN A 92 5.40 -37.22 -7.44
CA ASN A 92 6.40 -38.18 -7.96
C ASN A 92 7.84 -37.67 -7.88
N GLU A 93 8.29 -37.27 -6.68
CA GLU A 93 9.62 -36.69 -6.41
C GLU A 93 9.89 -35.30 -7.02
N LYS A 94 8.93 -34.73 -7.76
CA LYS A 94 9.00 -33.36 -8.27
C LYS A 94 8.41 -32.37 -7.30
N ASN A 95 8.99 -31.18 -7.25
CA ASN A 95 8.57 -30.11 -6.34
C ASN A 95 8.33 -28.80 -7.09
N ILE A 96 7.34 -28.08 -6.60
CA ILE A 96 7.11 -26.66 -6.92
C ILE A 96 7.06 -25.92 -5.59
N TYR A 97 7.82 -24.83 -5.48
CA TYR A 97 7.82 -23.94 -4.32
C TYR A 97 7.22 -22.61 -4.73
N LEU A 98 6.24 -22.14 -3.98
CA LEU A 98 5.64 -20.83 -4.12
C LEU A 98 5.90 -20.02 -2.86
N SER A 99 6.55 -18.87 -3.03
CA SER A 99 6.93 -17.98 -1.95
C SER A 99 6.36 -16.59 -2.19
N ALA A 100 5.61 -16.04 -1.22
CA ALA A 100 5.21 -14.65 -1.22
C ALA A 100 6.31 -13.81 -0.58
N LEU A 101 6.85 -12.84 -1.33
CA LEU A 101 7.84 -11.90 -0.83
C LEU A 101 7.15 -10.68 -0.22
N LYS A 102 7.91 -9.88 0.54
CA LYS A 102 7.43 -8.55 0.95
C LYS A 102 7.13 -7.72 -0.29
N PRO A 103 5.97 -7.06 -0.34
CA PRO A 103 5.58 -6.29 -1.52
C PRO A 103 6.52 -5.11 -1.74
N ALA A 104 6.76 -4.81 -3.00
CA ALA A 104 7.22 -3.49 -3.40
C ALA A 104 6.02 -2.54 -3.46
N ILE A 105 6.26 -1.22 -3.42
CA ILE A 105 5.18 -0.22 -3.41
C ILE A 105 4.21 -0.44 -4.58
N GLY A 106 3.01 -0.91 -4.25
CA GLY A 106 1.93 -1.16 -5.20
C GLY A 106 2.01 -2.46 -5.99
N LYS A 107 2.89 -3.39 -5.60
CA LYS A 107 3.05 -4.71 -6.25
C LYS A 107 3.17 -5.81 -5.21
N PHE A 108 2.50 -6.92 -5.46
CA PHE A 108 2.67 -8.15 -4.69
C PHE A 108 3.65 -9.06 -5.44
N LEU A 109 4.67 -9.55 -4.75
CA LEU A 109 5.76 -10.30 -5.37
C LEU A 109 5.70 -11.76 -4.95
N PHE A 110 5.75 -12.66 -5.93
CA PHE A 110 5.78 -14.10 -5.73
C PHE A 110 6.99 -14.70 -6.44
N VAL A 111 7.61 -15.66 -5.81
CA VAL A 111 8.68 -16.45 -6.40
C VAL A 111 8.19 -17.88 -6.59
N ILE A 112 8.31 -18.38 -7.82
CA ILE A 112 8.05 -19.76 -8.18
C ILE A 112 9.37 -20.43 -8.49
N LYS A 113 9.68 -21.50 -7.75
CA LYS A 113 10.83 -22.34 -8.00
C LYS A 113 10.34 -23.76 -8.23
N HIS A 114 10.83 -24.42 -9.26
CA HIS A 114 10.45 -25.80 -9.57
C HIS A 114 11.63 -26.63 -10.04
N ASP A 115 11.52 -27.94 -9.89
CA ASP A 115 12.46 -28.95 -10.37
C ASP A 115 11.86 -29.87 -11.46
N LEU A 116 10.80 -29.39 -12.13
CA LEU A 116 10.14 -30.13 -13.21
C LEU A 116 11.07 -30.38 -14.39
N PHE A 117 11.97 -29.42 -14.65
CA PHE A 117 12.99 -29.46 -15.69
C PHE A 117 14.36 -29.11 -15.08
N GLU A 118 15.09 -28.16 -15.65
CA GLU A 118 16.24 -27.55 -14.95
C GLU A 118 15.70 -26.64 -13.85
N SER A 119 16.33 -26.71 -12.65
CA SER A 119 15.90 -25.90 -11.52
C SER A 119 15.98 -24.41 -11.84
N THR A 120 14.83 -23.79 -12.04
CA THR A 120 14.72 -22.37 -12.35
C THR A 120 13.88 -21.66 -11.32
N GLU A 121 14.22 -20.37 -11.10
CA GLU A 121 13.49 -19.48 -10.23
C GLU A 121 12.91 -18.34 -11.06
N HIS A 122 11.62 -18.09 -10.91
CA HIS A 122 10.90 -17.05 -11.62
C HIS A 122 10.15 -16.16 -10.63
N GLN A 123 10.06 -14.88 -10.96
CA GLN A 123 9.31 -13.92 -10.18
C GLN A 123 8.04 -13.55 -10.91
N VAL A 124 6.92 -13.53 -10.18
CA VAL A 124 5.62 -13.04 -10.67
C VAL A 124 5.26 -11.81 -9.86
N GLU A 125 4.94 -10.73 -10.57
CA GLU A 125 4.36 -9.53 -9.97
C GLU A 125 2.84 -9.55 -10.18
N ALA A 126 2.08 -9.35 -9.09
CA ALA A 126 0.66 -9.08 -9.15
C ALA A 126 0.38 -7.63 -8.74
N CYS A 127 -0.57 -6.98 -9.39
CA CYS A 127 -1.03 -5.65 -9.03
C CYS A 127 -2.52 -5.48 -9.29
N PHE A 128 -3.16 -4.50 -8.66
CA PHE A 128 -4.56 -4.18 -8.92
C PHE A 128 -4.77 -3.75 -10.38
N LYS A 129 -5.82 -4.28 -11.02
CA LYS A 129 -6.26 -3.86 -12.37
C LYS A 129 -6.74 -2.42 -12.36
N ASP A 130 -7.52 -2.04 -11.35
CA ASP A 130 -8.02 -0.68 -11.20
C ASP A 130 -6.91 0.27 -10.76
N SER A 131 -6.64 1.27 -11.58
CA SER A 131 -5.58 2.25 -11.33
C SER A 131 -5.85 3.11 -10.11
N THR A 132 -7.13 3.33 -9.76
CA THR A 132 -7.54 4.11 -8.58
C THR A 132 -7.24 3.33 -7.31
N THR A 133 -7.63 2.05 -7.25
CA THR A 133 -7.30 1.13 -6.15
C THR A 133 -5.80 1.00 -5.98
N LEU A 134 -5.05 0.83 -7.07
CA LEU A 134 -3.59 0.79 -7.05
C LEU A 134 -2.99 2.07 -6.46
N SER A 135 -3.51 3.25 -6.83
CA SER A 135 -3.06 4.53 -6.30
C SER A 135 -3.31 4.65 -4.80
N HIS A 136 -4.50 4.27 -4.33
CA HIS A 136 -4.84 4.25 -2.91
C HIS A 136 -3.97 3.28 -2.12
N PHE A 137 -3.73 2.08 -2.65
CA PHE A 137 -2.86 1.09 -2.03
C PHE A 137 -1.42 1.58 -1.91
N LYS A 138 -0.86 2.21 -2.96
CA LYS A 138 0.47 2.87 -2.90
C LYS A 138 0.53 3.94 -1.82
N THR A 139 -0.50 4.78 -1.72
CA THR A 139 -0.58 5.83 -0.69
C THR A 139 -0.59 5.23 0.71
N ALA A 140 -1.34 4.15 0.94
CA ALA A 140 -1.40 3.44 2.21
C ALA A 140 -0.04 2.84 2.61
N MET A 141 0.67 2.23 1.66
CA MET A 141 1.99 1.63 1.89
C MET A 141 3.08 2.67 2.20
N GLN A 142 3.01 3.84 1.59
CA GLN A 142 4.03 4.89 1.78
C GLN A 142 3.93 5.57 3.15
N GLY A 143 2.74 5.56 3.77
CA GLY A 143 2.47 6.29 4.99
C GLY A 143 2.59 7.80 4.81
N GLY A 144 2.33 8.56 5.88
CA GLY A 144 2.45 10.02 5.88
C GLY A 144 3.76 10.46 6.54
N ASN A 145 4.73 10.91 5.76
CA ASN A 145 5.86 11.67 6.30
C ASN A 145 5.47 13.15 6.33
N PHE A 146 5.24 13.69 7.54
CA PHE A 146 4.85 15.08 7.75
C PHE A 146 6.08 15.96 7.88
N LYS A 147 6.14 17.05 7.09
CA LYS A 147 7.13 18.12 7.29
C LYS A 147 6.55 19.18 8.23
N ASN A 148 7.37 19.70 9.13
CA ASN A 148 6.94 20.62 10.19
C ASN A 148 6.36 21.97 9.72
N ASP A 149 6.49 22.31 8.43
CA ASP A 149 6.13 23.65 7.91
C ASP A 149 4.89 23.66 7.00
N ILE A 150 4.06 22.60 7.03
CA ILE A 150 2.87 22.52 6.20
C ILE A 150 1.76 23.45 6.77
N PRO A 151 1.09 24.31 5.96
CA PRO A 151 -0.04 25.11 6.41
C PRO A 151 -1.20 24.23 6.94
N ILE A 152 -1.92 24.72 7.97
CA ILE A 152 -3.05 24.02 8.59
C ILE A 152 -4.07 23.57 7.54
N LYS A 153 -4.43 24.44 6.59
CA LYS A 153 -5.36 24.09 5.50
C LYS A 153 -4.88 22.91 4.67
N ALA A 154 -3.59 22.82 4.39
CA ALA A 154 -3.03 21.69 3.64
C ALA A 154 -3.02 20.40 4.46
N LEU A 155 -2.84 20.47 5.79
CA LEU A 155 -3.00 19.32 6.70
C LEU A 155 -4.45 18.82 6.71
N GLU A 156 -5.44 19.72 6.72
CA GLU A 156 -6.87 19.37 6.64
C GLU A 156 -7.22 18.69 5.30
N GLU A 157 -6.72 19.23 4.19
CA GLU A 157 -6.93 18.63 2.86
C GLU A 157 -6.28 17.25 2.78
N TRP A 158 -5.09 17.11 3.33
CA TRP A 158 -4.41 15.81 3.38
C TRP A 158 -5.17 14.80 4.23
N LEU A 159 -5.64 15.19 5.42
CA LEU A 159 -6.45 14.33 6.29
C LEU A 159 -7.69 13.79 5.55
N LYS A 160 -8.41 14.68 4.83
CA LYS A 160 -9.56 14.28 4.00
C LYS A 160 -9.16 13.29 2.90
N GLY A 161 -8.02 13.51 2.24
CA GLY A 161 -7.48 12.61 1.22
C GLY A 161 -7.19 11.21 1.77
N LEU A 162 -6.53 11.11 2.93
CA LEU A 162 -6.24 9.84 3.57
C LEU A 162 -7.51 9.14 4.09
N GLN A 163 -8.50 9.88 4.60
CA GLN A 163 -9.80 9.32 4.99
C GLN A 163 -10.53 8.69 3.79
N LEU A 164 -10.53 9.37 2.64
CA LEU A 164 -11.09 8.83 1.41
C LEU A 164 -10.34 7.56 0.97
N THR A 165 -9.01 7.58 1.02
CA THR A 165 -8.16 6.43 0.74
C THR A 165 -8.53 5.24 1.63
N LEU A 166 -8.68 5.46 2.93
CA LEU A 166 -9.06 4.42 3.89
C LEU A 166 -10.44 3.81 3.56
N GLN A 167 -11.43 4.64 3.27
CA GLN A 167 -12.77 4.18 2.90
C GLN A 167 -12.75 3.32 1.63
N LYS A 168 -12.04 3.77 0.59
CA LYS A 168 -11.91 3.05 -0.68
C LYS A 168 -11.23 1.70 -0.49
N LEU A 169 -10.08 1.67 0.19
CA LEU A 169 -9.35 0.42 0.43
C LEU A 169 -10.12 -0.56 1.33
N LYS A 170 -10.89 -0.08 2.32
CA LYS A 170 -11.79 -0.95 3.11
C LYS A 170 -12.85 -1.61 2.23
N ALA A 171 -13.44 -0.86 1.30
CA ALA A 171 -14.43 -1.41 0.37
C ALA A 171 -13.79 -2.47 -0.55
N GLU A 172 -12.63 -2.19 -1.11
CA GLU A 172 -11.89 -3.13 -1.97
C GLU A 172 -11.44 -4.38 -1.20
N SER A 173 -10.90 -4.23 0.01
CA SER A 173 -10.50 -5.37 0.86
C SER A 173 -11.66 -6.33 1.13
N ASN A 174 -12.88 -5.81 1.30
CA ASN A 174 -14.07 -6.63 1.52
C ASN A 174 -14.54 -7.38 0.27
N ASN A 175 -14.16 -6.91 -0.92
CA ASN A 175 -14.58 -7.45 -2.22
C ASN A 175 -13.41 -7.99 -3.03
N LEU A 176 -12.25 -8.19 -2.40
CA LEU A 176 -11.05 -8.61 -3.10
C LEU A 176 -11.22 -10.01 -3.69
N GLN A 177 -11.01 -10.13 -5.00
CA GLN A 177 -11.05 -11.36 -5.76
C GLN A 177 -9.83 -11.44 -6.69
N ALA A 178 -9.45 -12.66 -7.08
CA ALA A 178 -8.29 -12.88 -7.94
C ALA A 178 -8.43 -12.21 -9.32
N ASP A 179 -9.65 -12.07 -9.83
CA ASP A 179 -9.95 -11.38 -11.10
C ASP A 179 -9.77 -9.87 -11.02
N GLY A 180 -9.68 -9.28 -9.84
CA GLY A 180 -9.29 -7.88 -9.60
C GLY A 180 -7.81 -7.59 -9.76
N LEU A 181 -6.98 -8.64 -9.99
CA LEU A 181 -5.53 -8.54 -10.13
C LEU A 181 -5.07 -8.80 -11.56
N THR A 182 -3.91 -8.24 -11.94
CA THR A 182 -3.16 -8.59 -13.16
C THR A 182 -1.79 -9.12 -12.75
N TYR A 183 -1.23 -9.96 -13.59
CA TYR A 183 0.01 -10.68 -13.31
C TYR A 183 1.03 -10.45 -14.44
N GLU A 184 2.30 -10.27 -14.06
CA GLU A 184 3.42 -10.13 -14.98
C GLU A 184 4.54 -11.09 -14.53
N VAL A 185 5.04 -11.90 -15.47
CA VAL A 185 6.20 -12.77 -15.21
C VAL A 185 7.48 -11.98 -15.47
N ILE A 186 8.36 -11.93 -14.47
CA ILE A 186 9.68 -11.32 -14.58
C ILE A 186 10.71 -12.43 -14.73
N LYS A 187 11.31 -12.52 -15.90
CA LYS A 187 12.46 -13.38 -16.14
C LYS A 187 13.73 -12.61 -15.80
N VAL A 188 14.63 -13.19 -15.03
CA VAL A 188 15.93 -12.57 -14.73
C VAL A 188 16.64 -12.24 -16.05
N GLY A 189 16.76 -10.94 -16.37
CA GLY A 189 17.41 -10.44 -17.59
C GLY A 189 16.52 -10.15 -18.79
N GLN A 190 15.23 -10.49 -18.76
CA GLN A 190 14.26 -10.15 -19.81
C GLN A 190 12.90 -9.85 -19.18
N ILE A 191 12.44 -8.60 -19.24
CA ILE A 191 11.11 -8.22 -18.78
C ILE A 191 10.13 -8.59 -19.90
N HIS A 192 9.41 -9.70 -19.76
CA HIS A 192 8.25 -9.99 -20.58
C HIS A 192 7.05 -9.23 -20.02
N HIS A 193 6.75 -8.06 -20.58
CA HIS A 193 5.61 -7.21 -20.19
C HIS A 193 4.24 -7.76 -20.64
N LYS A 194 4.06 -9.08 -20.68
CA LYS A 194 2.76 -9.65 -20.99
C LYS A 194 1.92 -9.70 -19.72
N ARG A 195 0.89 -8.88 -19.65
CA ARG A 195 -0.12 -8.96 -18.58
C ARG A 195 -0.97 -10.20 -18.76
N LEU A 196 -1.04 -11.01 -17.74
CA LEU A 196 -1.77 -12.26 -17.70
C LEU A 196 -3.02 -12.13 -16.84
N PRO A 197 -4.13 -12.82 -17.18
CA PRO A 197 -5.44 -12.58 -16.55
C PRO A 197 -5.55 -13.17 -15.14
N ASN A 198 -4.81 -14.26 -14.85
CA ASN A 198 -4.80 -14.94 -13.55
C ASN A 198 -3.41 -15.52 -13.25
N PHE A 199 -3.22 -15.98 -12.02
CA PHE A 199 -1.93 -16.49 -11.56
C PHE A 199 -1.56 -17.82 -12.22
N ILE A 200 -2.54 -18.66 -12.56
CA ILE A 200 -2.29 -19.95 -13.22
C ILE A 200 -1.73 -19.74 -14.63
N GLU A 201 -2.24 -18.76 -15.38
CA GLU A 201 -1.67 -18.40 -16.68
C GLU A 201 -0.23 -17.89 -16.56
N ALA A 202 0.08 -17.15 -15.49
CA ALA A 202 1.45 -16.73 -15.20
C ALA A 202 2.35 -17.95 -14.90
N PHE A 203 1.88 -18.87 -14.07
CA PHE A 203 2.57 -20.11 -13.76
C PHE A 203 2.80 -21.00 -15.01
N LEU A 204 1.77 -21.21 -15.82
CA LEU A 204 1.89 -21.98 -17.06
C LEU A 204 2.84 -21.33 -18.06
N SER A 205 2.80 -20.02 -18.20
CA SER A 205 3.74 -19.25 -19.03
C SER A 205 5.20 -19.46 -18.62
N ILE A 206 5.48 -19.63 -17.30
CA ILE A 206 6.82 -19.96 -16.81
C ILE A 206 7.25 -21.35 -17.32
N LEU A 207 6.35 -22.32 -17.30
CA LEU A 207 6.65 -23.70 -17.69
C LEU A 207 6.80 -23.87 -19.21
N GLU A 208 6.11 -23.06 -20.01
CA GLU A 208 6.14 -23.09 -21.49
C GLU A 208 7.38 -22.42 -22.08
N HIS A 209 7.91 -21.40 -21.44
CA HIS A 209 9.08 -20.65 -21.91
C HIS A 209 10.39 -21.27 -21.39
N ARG A 210 10.82 -22.30 -22.07
CA ARG A 210 12.10 -23.01 -21.88
C ARG A 210 13.28 -22.28 -22.49
#